data_4a4956ee65ef8b5cffb7649ea3414fa6
#
_entry.id   4a4956ee65ef8b5cffb7649ea3414fa6
#
_cell.length_a   1.000
_cell.length_b   1.000
_cell.length_c   1.000
_cell.angle_alpha   90.00
_cell.angle_beta   90.00
_cell.angle_gamma   90.00
#
_symmetry.space_group_name_H-M   'P 1'
#
loop_
_entity.id
_entity.type
_entity.pdbx_description
1 polymer ?
#
loop_
_entity_poly.entity_id
_entity_poly.type
_entity_poly.pdbx_seq_one_letter_code
_entity_poly.pdbx_strand_id
1 'polypeptide(L)'
;ILSAGRRPTTALALAQLERWNALGGEIETDPYMARKADCVVDGLFGIGLKKPITGNYLDAVLWFNERQALKISLDVPSGLNHATGHWIGTYPGCRADITLTFLATKAGLYMNDGADAAGEIVINNLDVSVPLSNLSVIGPDEIQHVLRPRDRNTHKGNFGHVAVVG
;
A
#
# COMPACT_ATOMS: atom_id res chain seq x y z
N ILE A 1 11.19 -11.86 -12.46
CA ILE A 1 9.78 -11.65 -12.05
C ILE A 1 9.23 -12.97 -11.52
N LEU A 2 8.56 -12.94 -10.38
CA LEU A 2 7.74 -14.07 -9.92
C LEU A 2 6.33 -13.91 -10.48
N SER A 3 5.84 -14.90 -11.22
CA SER A 3 4.49 -14.92 -11.79
C SER A 3 3.65 -15.98 -11.09
N ALA A 4 2.69 -15.53 -10.26
CA ALA A 4 1.78 -16.42 -9.54
C ALA A 4 0.54 -16.83 -10.34
N GLY A 5 0.38 -16.35 -11.56
CA GLY A 5 -0.88 -16.49 -12.26
C GLY A 5 -0.83 -16.59 -13.78
N ARG A 6 -1.85 -16.05 -14.40
CA ARG A 6 -2.07 -16.12 -15.84
C ARG A 6 -1.11 -15.23 -16.61
N ARG A 7 -0.81 -15.60 -17.83
CA ARG A 7 -0.11 -14.73 -18.78
C ARG A 7 -0.91 -13.43 -18.99
N PRO A 8 -0.21 -12.29 -19.19
CA PRO A 8 -0.88 -11.05 -19.56
C PRO A 8 -1.71 -11.21 -20.82
N THR A 9 -2.87 -10.54 -20.87
CA THR A 9 -3.80 -10.63 -22.02
C THR A 9 -4.02 -9.27 -22.69
N THR A 10 -3.70 -8.16 -22.01
CA THR A 10 -3.83 -6.83 -22.60
C THR A 10 -2.62 -6.50 -23.47
N ALA A 11 -2.84 -5.75 -24.55
CA ALA A 11 -1.77 -5.36 -25.47
C ALA A 11 -0.59 -4.66 -24.77
N LEU A 12 -0.90 -3.76 -23.81
CA LEU A 12 0.13 -3.04 -23.06
C LEU A 12 0.96 -4.00 -22.17
N ALA A 13 0.30 -4.91 -21.46
CA ALA A 13 1.00 -5.86 -20.60
C ALA A 13 1.85 -6.86 -21.40
N LEU A 14 1.37 -7.29 -22.58
CA LEU A 14 2.14 -8.11 -23.51
C LEU A 14 3.38 -7.37 -24.01
N ALA A 15 3.26 -6.10 -24.40
CA ALA A 15 4.38 -5.30 -24.84
C ALA A 15 5.44 -5.13 -23.71
N GLN A 16 5.02 -4.97 -22.45
CA GLN A 16 5.97 -4.92 -21.33
C GLN A 16 6.65 -6.27 -21.08
N LEU A 17 5.92 -7.38 -21.25
CA LEU A 17 6.50 -8.72 -21.16
C LEU A 17 7.56 -8.95 -22.26
N GLU A 18 7.28 -8.53 -23.48
CA GLU A 18 8.23 -8.60 -24.59
C GLU A 18 9.50 -7.78 -24.31
N ARG A 19 9.34 -6.54 -23.77
CA ARG A 19 10.49 -5.73 -23.33
C ARG A 19 11.31 -6.40 -22.25
N TRP A 20 10.64 -6.99 -21.24
CA TRP A 20 11.32 -7.74 -20.19
C TRP A 20 12.16 -8.89 -20.75
N ASN A 21 11.57 -9.69 -21.64
CA ASN A 21 12.25 -10.81 -22.29
C ASN A 21 13.43 -10.34 -23.17
N ALA A 22 13.25 -9.24 -23.90
CA ALA A 22 14.31 -8.66 -24.75
C ALA A 22 15.52 -8.16 -23.94
N LEU A 23 15.30 -7.77 -22.67
CA LEU A 23 16.37 -7.40 -21.73
C LEU A 23 17.02 -8.61 -21.04
N GLY A 24 16.64 -9.83 -21.42
CA GLY A 24 17.13 -11.06 -20.77
C GLY A 24 16.48 -11.34 -19.42
N GLY A 25 15.33 -10.73 -19.15
CA GLY A 25 14.62 -10.92 -17.89
C GLY A 25 14.04 -12.32 -17.77
N GLU A 26 14.16 -12.91 -16.60
CA GLU A 26 13.62 -14.24 -16.28
C GLU A 26 12.26 -14.13 -15.61
N ILE A 27 11.39 -15.09 -15.87
CA ILE A 27 10.09 -15.24 -15.20
C ILE A 27 10.09 -16.57 -14.48
N GLU A 28 9.95 -16.52 -13.17
CA GLU A 28 9.83 -17.66 -12.28
C GLU A 28 8.36 -17.87 -11.88
N THR A 29 7.94 -19.10 -11.79
CA THR A 29 6.57 -19.45 -11.39
C THR A 29 6.52 -20.14 -10.02
N ASP A 30 7.66 -20.62 -9.54
CA ASP A 30 7.80 -21.21 -8.22
C ASP A 30 8.44 -20.20 -7.25
N PRO A 31 7.72 -19.73 -6.21
CA PRO A 31 8.28 -18.82 -5.23
C PRO A 31 9.56 -19.32 -4.56
N TYR A 32 9.70 -20.62 -4.37
CA TYR A 32 10.87 -21.22 -3.71
C TYR A 32 12.12 -21.22 -4.58
N MET A 33 11.95 -21.10 -5.90
CA MET A 33 13.06 -20.96 -6.87
C MET A 33 13.45 -19.50 -7.11
N ALA A 34 12.66 -18.55 -6.60
CA ALA A 34 12.96 -17.13 -6.76
C ALA A 34 14.26 -16.74 -6.06
N ARG A 35 15.12 -16.03 -6.79
CA ARG A 35 16.44 -15.60 -6.32
C ARG A 35 16.31 -14.67 -5.11
N LYS A 36 17.38 -14.62 -4.29
CA LYS A 36 17.52 -13.61 -3.25
C LYS A 36 17.52 -12.22 -3.88
N ALA A 37 16.74 -11.31 -3.30
CA ALA A 37 16.64 -9.92 -3.74
C ALA A 37 16.76 -8.98 -2.54
N ASP A 38 17.30 -7.80 -2.76
CA ASP A 38 17.39 -6.74 -1.75
C ASP A 38 16.11 -5.91 -1.69
N CYS A 39 15.29 -5.98 -2.75
CA CYS A 39 13.99 -5.35 -2.84
C CYS A 39 13.00 -6.30 -3.53
N VAL A 40 11.80 -6.38 -3.01
CA VAL A 40 10.69 -7.15 -3.59
C VAL A 40 9.48 -6.23 -3.77
N VAL A 41 8.79 -6.39 -4.90
CA VAL A 41 7.66 -5.54 -5.27
C VAL A 41 6.40 -6.38 -5.41
N ASP A 42 5.37 -6.04 -4.64
CA ASP A 42 4.02 -6.60 -4.76
C ASP A 42 3.24 -5.83 -5.82
N GLY A 43 2.92 -6.47 -6.90
CA GLY A 43 2.07 -5.97 -7.98
C GLY A 43 1.00 -6.99 -8.36
N LEU A 44 0.57 -7.86 -7.42
CA LEU A 44 -0.39 -8.94 -7.71
C LEU A 44 -1.81 -8.41 -7.89
N PHE A 45 -2.29 -7.61 -6.91
CA PHE A 45 -3.66 -7.11 -6.90
C PHE A 45 -3.72 -5.67 -6.37
N GLY A 46 -4.45 -4.81 -7.08
CA GLY A 46 -4.81 -3.45 -6.62
C GLY A 46 -6.25 -3.39 -6.10
N ILE A 47 -6.88 -2.21 -6.24
CA ILE A 47 -8.24 -1.90 -5.76
C ILE A 47 -9.35 -2.82 -6.32
N GLY A 48 -9.09 -3.58 -7.36
CA GLY A 48 -10.07 -4.47 -8.00
C GLY A 48 -10.29 -5.81 -7.29
N LEU A 49 -9.51 -6.15 -6.26
CA LEU A 49 -9.64 -7.41 -5.55
C LEU A 49 -10.94 -7.45 -4.73
N LYS A 50 -11.76 -8.50 -4.96
CA LYS A 50 -13.06 -8.68 -4.27
C LYS A 50 -13.20 -10.03 -3.59
N LYS A 51 -12.25 -10.94 -3.79
CA LYS A 51 -12.29 -12.31 -3.25
C LYS A 51 -11.00 -12.62 -2.50
N PRO A 52 -11.03 -13.52 -1.51
CA PRO A 52 -9.84 -13.99 -0.84
C PRO A 52 -8.76 -14.47 -1.81
N ILE A 53 -7.51 -14.20 -1.49
CA ILE A 53 -6.35 -14.72 -2.20
C ILE A 53 -6.18 -16.20 -1.85
N THR A 54 -6.01 -17.05 -2.87
CA THR A 54 -5.85 -18.51 -2.70
C THR A 54 -4.86 -19.10 -3.71
N GLY A 55 -4.43 -20.34 -3.48
CA GLY A 55 -3.53 -21.07 -4.38
C GLY A 55 -2.21 -20.34 -4.58
N ASN A 56 -1.63 -20.42 -5.77
CA ASN A 56 -0.32 -19.85 -6.09
C ASN A 56 -0.17 -18.35 -5.74
N TYR A 57 -1.27 -17.60 -5.77
CA TYR A 57 -1.25 -16.19 -5.34
C TYR A 57 -1.05 -16.05 -3.83
N LEU A 58 -1.63 -16.96 -3.04
CA LEU A 58 -1.39 -17.00 -1.60
C LEU A 58 0.05 -17.41 -1.30
N ASP A 59 0.58 -18.39 -2.03
CA ASP A 59 1.98 -18.82 -1.89
C ASP A 59 2.93 -17.65 -2.19
N ALA A 60 2.63 -16.85 -3.22
CA ALA A 60 3.41 -15.65 -3.55
C ALA A 60 3.31 -14.57 -2.45
N VAL A 61 2.15 -14.37 -1.83
CA VAL A 61 1.96 -13.45 -0.69
C VAL A 61 2.77 -13.91 0.53
N LEU A 62 2.71 -15.19 0.86
CA LEU A 62 3.48 -15.77 1.97
C LEU A 62 4.98 -15.62 1.71
N TRP A 63 5.42 -15.97 0.50
CA TRP A 63 6.79 -15.78 0.08
C TRP A 63 7.24 -14.31 0.21
N PHE A 64 6.44 -13.34 -0.24
CA PHE A 64 6.74 -11.92 -0.13
C PHE A 64 6.92 -11.48 1.32
N ASN A 65 6.00 -11.90 2.20
CA ASN A 65 6.03 -11.51 3.61
C ASN A 65 7.25 -12.08 4.35
N GLU A 66 7.74 -13.26 3.97
CA GLU A 66 8.91 -13.91 4.57
C GLU A 66 10.26 -13.30 4.14
N ARG A 67 10.29 -12.46 3.11
CA ARG A 67 11.56 -11.90 2.61
C ARG A 67 12.17 -10.89 3.59
N GLN A 68 13.47 -11.05 3.79
CA GLN A 68 14.32 -10.07 4.49
C GLN A 68 14.88 -9.10 3.44
N ALA A 69 14.01 -8.28 2.87
CA ALA A 69 14.27 -7.35 1.78
C ALA A 69 13.37 -6.14 1.95
N LEU A 70 13.68 -5.03 1.30
CA LEU A 70 12.77 -3.88 1.21
C LEU A 70 11.51 -4.32 0.45
N LYS A 71 10.35 -4.17 1.07
CA LYS A 71 9.04 -4.57 0.53
C LYS A 71 8.27 -3.37 0.04
N ILE A 72 7.92 -3.35 -1.23
CA ILE A 72 7.14 -2.26 -1.83
C ILE A 72 5.85 -2.85 -2.38
N SER A 73 4.70 -2.28 -2.02
CA SER A 73 3.42 -2.61 -2.66
C SER A 73 2.99 -1.52 -3.62
N LEU A 74 2.46 -1.91 -4.77
CA LEU A 74 1.92 -1.01 -5.78
C LEU A 74 0.40 -0.87 -5.60
N ASP A 75 -0.08 0.36 -5.55
CA ASP A 75 -1.46 0.78 -5.39
C ASP A 75 -2.01 0.54 -3.97
N VAL A 76 -2.21 -0.70 -3.58
CA VAL A 76 -2.54 -1.15 -2.22
C VAL A 76 -1.88 -2.49 -1.96
N PRO A 77 -1.49 -2.82 -0.72
CA PRO A 77 -1.00 -4.16 -0.40
C PRO A 77 -1.99 -5.22 -0.85
N SER A 78 -1.51 -6.22 -1.60
CA SER A 78 -2.36 -7.28 -2.13
C SER A 78 -3.09 -8.03 -1.02
N GLY A 79 -4.40 -8.13 -1.11
CA GLY A 79 -5.26 -8.71 -0.07
C GLY A 79 -5.96 -7.69 0.82
N LEU A 80 -5.58 -6.42 0.76
CA LEU A 80 -6.20 -5.36 1.54
C LEU A 80 -7.42 -4.78 0.82
N ASN A 81 -8.49 -4.54 1.56
CA ASN A 81 -9.63 -3.77 1.07
C ASN A 81 -9.30 -2.27 1.10
N HIS A 82 -9.18 -1.66 -0.06
CA HIS A 82 -8.76 -0.26 -0.21
C HIS A 82 -9.68 0.77 0.46
N ALA A 83 -10.94 0.42 0.71
CA ALA A 83 -11.93 1.32 1.32
C ALA A 83 -12.01 1.16 2.84
N THR A 84 -11.89 -0.07 3.34
CA THR A 84 -12.10 -0.38 4.76
C THR A 84 -10.81 -0.68 5.53
N GLY A 85 -9.73 -1.02 4.83
CA GLY A 85 -8.47 -1.41 5.45
C GLY A 85 -8.48 -2.80 6.10
N HIS A 86 -9.54 -3.59 5.92
CA HIS A 86 -9.55 -4.98 6.38
C HIS A 86 -8.97 -5.93 5.33
N TRP A 87 -8.42 -7.04 5.79
CA TRP A 87 -8.03 -8.12 4.89
C TRP A 87 -9.25 -8.73 4.19
N ILE A 88 -9.09 -9.02 2.88
CA ILE A 88 -10.11 -9.71 2.10
C ILE A 88 -9.93 -11.22 2.28
N GLY A 89 -10.57 -11.78 3.30
CA GLY A 89 -10.49 -13.19 3.62
C GLY A 89 -9.86 -13.47 4.98
N THR A 90 -9.52 -14.73 5.22
CA THR A 90 -9.01 -15.21 6.52
C THR A 90 -7.51 -14.97 6.67
N TYR A 91 -6.77 -14.99 5.58
CA TYR A 91 -5.31 -14.82 5.59
C TYR A 91 -4.93 -13.37 5.36
N PRO A 92 -3.93 -12.87 6.09
CA PRO A 92 -3.34 -11.57 5.81
C PRO A 92 -2.76 -11.53 4.39
N GLY A 93 -2.89 -10.39 3.72
CA GLY A 93 -2.23 -10.13 2.44
C GLY A 93 -0.76 -9.70 2.60
N CYS A 94 -0.24 -9.01 1.61
CA CYS A 94 1.11 -8.47 1.64
C CYS A 94 1.26 -7.37 2.70
N ARG A 95 2.41 -7.37 3.39
CA ARG A 95 2.81 -6.31 4.32
C ARG A 95 4.03 -5.61 3.73
N ALA A 96 3.90 -4.34 3.42
CA ALA A 96 4.93 -3.54 2.78
C ALA A 96 5.63 -2.61 3.77
N ASP A 97 6.88 -2.26 3.46
CA ASP A 97 7.59 -1.16 4.11
C ASP A 97 7.21 0.18 3.48
N ILE A 98 6.87 0.14 2.16
CA ILE A 98 6.42 1.30 1.40
C ILE A 98 5.24 0.88 0.51
N THR A 99 4.18 1.67 0.49
CA THR A 99 3.10 1.55 -0.50
C THR A 99 3.12 2.73 -1.46
N LEU A 100 3.46 2.47 -2.73
CA LEU A 100 3.34 3.45 -3.81
C LEU A 100 1.92 3.41 -4.36
N THR A 101 1.09 4.33 -3.93
CA THR A 101 -0.32 4.42 -4.36
C THR A 101 -0.50 5.43 -5.49
N PHE A 102 -1.46 5.20 -6.39
CA PHE A 102 -1.64 5.98 -7.59
C PHE A 102 -2.83 6.92 -7.51
N LEU A 103 -2.70 8.11 -8.15
CA LEU A 103 -3.66 9.20 -8.26
C LEU A 103 -3.98 9.86 -6.92
N ALA A 104 -4.56 9.12 -5.99
CA ALA A 104 -4.92 9.58 -4.65
C ALA A 104 -4.72 8.44 -3.65
N THR A 105 -4.58 8.79 -2.39
CA THR A 105 -4.55 7.81 -1.32
C THR A 105 -5.90 7.12 -1.14
N LYS A 106 -5.90 5.93 -0.56
CA LYS A 106 -7.09 5.14 -0.26
C LYS A 106 -7.30 5.13 1.25
N ALA A 107 -8.54 5.33 1.70
CA ALA A 107 -8.87 5.36 3.13
C ALA A 107 -8.38 4.11 3.87
N GLY A 108 -8.51 2.95 3.23
CA GLY A 108 -8.09 1.67 3.80
C GLY A 108 -6.59 1.54 4.10
N LEU A 109 -5.73 2.39 3.53
CA LEU A 109 -4.30 2.40 3.87
C LEU A 109 -4.01 2.97 5.26
N TYR A 110 -4.95 3.76 5.81
CA TYR A 110 -4.82 4.42 7.11
C TYR A 110 -5.72 3.80 8.19
N MET A 111 -6.48 2.77 7.85
CA MET A 111 -7.51 2.20 8.71
C MET A 111 -7.27 0.71 8.94
N ASN A 112 -7.67 0.23 10.11
CA ASN A 112 -7.67 -1.20 10.46
C ASN A 112 -6.33 -1.88 10.14
N ASP A 113 -6.35 -3.03 9.46
CA ASP A 113 -5.14 -3.78 9.09
C ASP A 113 -4.23 -2.99 8.14
N GLY A 114 -4.80 -2.07 7.35
CA GLY A 114 -4.06 -1.25 6.41
C GLY A 114 -3.06 -0.32 7.06
N ALA A 115 -3.36 0.20 8.25
CA ALA A 115 -2.45 1.07 9.00
C ALA A 115 -1.11 0.38 9.35
N ASP A 116 -1.16 -0.95 9.55
CA ASP A 116 0.03 -1.76 9.84
C ASP A 116 0.64 -2.40 8.59
N ALA A 117 -0.13 -2.53 7.51
CA ALA A 117 0.27 -3.26 6.32
C ALA A 117 0.88 -2.37 5.22
N ALA A 118 0.53 -1.08 5.20
CA ALA A 118 0.90 -0.19 4.11
C ALA A 118 2.32 0.39 4.25
N GLY A 119 2.89 0.41 5.44
CA GLY A 119 4.16 1.09 5.69
C GLY A 119 4.10 2.59 5.36
N GLU A 120 5.19 3.14 4.83
CA GLU A 120 5.21 4.52 4.34
C GLU A 120 4.37 4.65 3.06
N ILE A 121 3.44 5.61 3.04
CA ILE A 121 2.55 5.82 1.89
C ILE A 121 3.09 6.94 1.01
N VAL A 122 3.44 6.58 -0.22
CA VAL A 122 3.92 7.51 -1.26
C VAL A 122 2.86 7.61 -2.35
N ILE A 123 2.44 8.84 -2.67
CA ILE A 123 1.42 9.08 -3.69
C ILE A 123 2.11 9.49 -5.00
N ASN A 124 1.76 8.82 -6.09
CA ASN A 124 2.12 9.22 -7.45
C ASN A 124 0.85 9.58 -8.22
N ASN A 125 0.68 10.84 -8.54
CA ASN A 125 -0.51 11.34 -9.25
C ASN A 125 -0.51 11.05 -10.75
N LEU A 126 0.53 10.42 -11.29
CA LEU A 126 0.69 10.07 -12.71
C LEU A 126 0.49 11.28 -13.66
N ASP A 127 0.82 12.47 -13.18
CA ASP A 127 0.61 13.76 -13.88
C ASP A 127 -0.86 14.03 -14.27
N VAL A 128 -1.80 13.42 -13.52
CA VAL A 128 -3.25 13.62 -13.69
C VAL A 128 -3.79 14.46 -12.54
N SER A 129 -4.60 15.46 -12.87
CA SER A 129 -5.33 16.22 -11.85
C SER A 129 -6.43 15.38 -11.26
N VAL A 130 -6.40 15.19 -9.95
CA VAL A 130 -7.41 14.42 -9.21
C VAL A 130 -8.38 15.38 -8.53
N PRO A 131 -9.70 15.16 -8.61
CA PRO A 131 -10.68 15.96 -7.87
C PRO A 131 -10.41 15.87 -6.36
N LEU A 132 -10.68 16.97 -5.64
CA LEU A 132 -10.58 16.99 -4.18
C LEU A 132 -11.52 15.93 -3.57
N SER A 133 -11.01 15.18 -2.63
CA SER A 133 -11.80 14.23 -1.84
C SER A 133 -12.48 14.93 -0.66
N ASN A 134 -13.64 14.42 -0.23
CA ASN A 134 -14.28 14.82 1.01
C ASN A 134 -13.60 14.20 2.26
N LEU A 135 -12.62 13.32 2.06
CA LEU A 135 -11.81 12.71 3.10
C LEU A 135 -10.39 13.20 2.95
N SER A 136 -9.78 13.62 4.04
CA SER A 136 -8.37 13.99 4.12
C SER A 136 -7.72 13.35 5.34
N VAL A 137 -6.41 13.15 5.26
CA VAL A 137 -5.60 12.78 6.42
C VAL A 137 -5.27 14.07 7.17
N ILE A 138 -5.53 14.08 8.47
CA ILE A 138 -5.16 15.22 9.32
C ILE A 138 -3.63 15.19 9.48
N GLY A 139 -2.98 16.22 8.95
CA GLY A 139 -1.54 16.42 9.04
C GLY A 139 -1.16 17.52 10.05
N PRO A 140 0.15 17.76 10.23
CA PRO A 140 0.64 18.83 11.09
C PRO A 140 0.10 20.20 10.73
N ASP A 141 -0.13 20.47 9.45
CA ASP A 141 -0.58 21.78 8.95
C ASP A 141 -1.99 22.12 9.37
N GLU A 142 -2.88 21.13 9.47
CA GLU A 142 -4.25 21.30 9.95
C GLU A 142 -4.31 21.59 11.46
N ILE A 143 -3.27 21.18 12.19
CA ILE A 143 -3.20 21.35 13.65
C ILE A 143 -2.51 22.67 14.01
N GLN A 144 -1.63 23.20 13.16
CA GLN A 144 -0.84 24.40 13.46
C GLN A 144 -1.67 25.62 13.85
N HIS A 145 -2.84 25.83 13.25
CA HIS A 145 -3.68 26.99 13.60
C HIS A 145 -4.38 26.84 14.95
N VAL A 146 -4.45 25.62 15.48
CA VAL A 146 -5.00 25.34 16.80
C VAL A 146 -3.92 25.47 17.88
N LEU A 147 -2.69 25.09 17.52
CA LEU A 147 -1.52 25.14 18.40
C LEU A 147 -0.80 26.51 18.28
N ARG A 148 -1.38 27.54 18.86
CA ARG A 148 -0.73 28.86 18.92
C ARG A 148 0.43 28.84 19.91
N PRO A 149 1.51 29.62 19.65
CA PRO A 149 2.56 29.85 20.63
C PRO A 149 1.94 30.36 21.96
N ARG A 150 2.40 29.80 23.07
CA ARG A 150 1.91 30.16 24.41
C ARG A 150 2.85 31.18 25.05
N ASP A 151 2.27 32.21 25.68
CA ASP A 151 3.04 33.11 26.52
C ASP A 151 3.62 32.32 27.70
N ARG A 152 4.82 32.70 28.15
CA ARG A 152 5.49 32.01 29.27
C ARG A 152 4.78 32.19 30.61
N ASN A 153 4.09 33.30 30.80
CA ASN A 153 3.36 33.61 32.03
C ASN A 153 1.86 33.24 31.88
N THR A 154 1.59 31.94 31.73
CA THR A 154 0.24 31.43 31.60
C THR A 154 0.05 30.17 32.43
N HIS A 155 -1.18 29.82 32.74
CA HIS A 155 -1.54 28.60 33.46
C HIS A 155 -2.57 27.78 32.65
N LYS A 156 -2.78 26.53 33.06
CA LYS A 156 -3.65 25.58 32.35
C LYS A 156 -5.07 26.10 32.05
N GLY A 157 -5.63 26.96 32.88
CA GLY A 157 -6.96 27.52 32.71
C GLY A 157 -7.08 28.54 31.57
N ASN A 158 -5.96 29.10 31.06
CA ASN A 158 -5.98 30.06 29.96
C ASN A 158 -6.23 29.41 28.59
N PHE A 159 -6.10 28.08 28.48
CA PHE A 159 -6.12 27.35 27.19
C PHE A 159 -7.35 26.44 27.02
N GLY A 160 -8.32 26.58 27.94
CA GLY A 160 -9.55 25.79 27.88
C GLY A 160 -9.38 24.36 28.38
N HIS A 161 -10.35 23.52 28.05
CA HIS A 161 -10.40 22.11 28.42
C HIS A 161 -10.61 21.27 27.20
N VAL A 162 -9.94 20.12 27.16
CA VAL A 162 -10.13 19.10 26.14
C VAL A 162 -10.89 17.94 26.78
N ALA A 163 -12.04 17.61 26.24
CA ALA A 163 -12.76 16.39 26.59
C ALA A 163 -12.42 15.31 25.54
N VAL A 164 -11.94 14.17 26.01
CA VAL A 164 -11.74 12.99 25.17
C VAL A 164 -12.85 12.01 25.54
N VAL A 165 -13.65 11.65 24.54
CA VAL A 165 -14.71 10.66 24.68
C VAL A 165 -14.30 9.45 23.82
N GLY A 166 -14.11 8.31 24.48
CA GLY A 166 -13.73 7.04 23.84
C GLY A 166 -14.86 6.00 23.93
#